data_4c753e21d5283d1a8aff8d1fcaa9f7ee
#
_entry.id   4c753e21d5283d1a8aff8d1fcaa9f7ee
#
_cell.length_a   1.000
_cell.length_b   1.000
_cell.length_c   1.000
_cell.angle_alpha   90.00
_cell.angle_beta   90.00
_cell.angle_gamma   90.00
#
_symmetry.space_group_name_H-M   'P 1'
#
loop_
_entity.id
_entity.type
_entity.pdbx_description
1 polymer ?
#
loop_
_entity_poly.entity_id
_entity_poly.type
_entity_poly.pdbx_seq_one_letter_code
_entity_poly.pdbx_strand_id
1 'polypeptide(L)'
;MTPLDTAHAAMAAAPDDATERLRFFERLADAELFLLLTEEVTGDRLSPSIFDTSDGRFVLAFDREERLTAFTEGPAPYAALSGRAIAGMLNGQDIGLGLNLGVAASAFLVPAGALAWLSDTLEAGPEEFVERPEHIAPPTGLPEQLVTGIDTKLASARGLARMAYLVAVTYPGGRPGHMLAFIAPTPGAEGALANAISEVLVFSGIEAGTLDVAFFAPTDPIAAKLAKHGLRFDLPQVEAMKPPGSDPTKPPKLR
;
A
#
# COMPACT_ATOMS: atom_id res chain seq x y z
N MET A 1 6.24 -13.51 13.19
CA MET A 1 6.96 -12.70 12.20
C MET A 1 5.93 -11.98 11.35
N THR A 2 6.03 -10.67 11.22
CA THR A 2 5.12 -9.83 10.42
C THR A 2 5.70 -9.57 9.03
N PRO A 3 4.91 -9.08 8.05
CA PRO A 3 5.46 -8.62 6.77
C PRO A 3 6.53 -7.54 6.94
N LEU A 4 6.38 -6.67 7.94
CA LEU A 4 7.34 -5.62 8.26
C LEU A 4 8.65 -6.20 8.83
N ASP A 5 8.58 -7.24 9.69
CA ASP A 5 9.77 -7.97 10.15
C ASP A 5 10.57 -8.56 8.97
N THR A 6 9.86 -9.13 8.00
CA THR A 6 10.49 -9.75 6.82
C THR A 6 11.17 -8.70 5.94
N ALA A 7 10.51 -7.57 5.68
CA ALA A 7 11.07 -6.49 4.88
C ALA A 7 12.28 -5.83 5.58
N HIS A 8 12.20 -5.62 6.90
CA HIS A 8 13.33 -5.11 7.68
C HIS A 8 14.53 -6.06 7.64
N ALA A 9 14.31 -7.37 7.79
CA ALA A 9 15.39 -8.36 7.74
C ALA A 9 16.07 -8.38 6.36
N ALA A 10 15.32 -8.26 5.26
CA ALA A 10 15.84 -8.18 3.90
C ALA A 10 16.69 -6.90 3.71
N MET A 11 16.18 -5.75 4.14
CA MET A 11 16.91 -4.47 4.11
C MET A 11 18.21 -4.55 4.94
N ALA A 12 18.17 -5.14 6.14
CA ALA A 12 19.34 -5.27 7.00
C ALA A 12 20.40 -6.25 6.44
N ALA A 13 19.97 -7.27 5.69
CA ALA A 13 20.86 -8.22 5.03
C ALA A 13 21.54 -7.62 3.78
N ALA A 14 20.97 -6.58 3.18
CA ALA A 14 21.47 -5.91 1.98
C ALA A 14 21.41 -4.38 2.14
N PRO A 15 22.23 -3.77 3.02
CA PRO A 15 22.12 -2.35 3.39
C PRO A 15 22.37 -1.39 2.21
N ASP A 16 23.14 -1.82 1.21
CA ASP A 16 23.44 -1.04 0.01
C ASP A 16 22.39 -1.22 -1.11
N ASP A 17 21.44 -2.16 -0.94
CA ASP A 17 20.37 -2.38 -1.91
C ASP A 17 19.22 -1.38 -1.69
N ALA A 18 19.10 -0.44 -2.63
CA ALA A 18 18.05 0.56 -2.61
C ALA A 18 16.66 -0.08 -2.73
N THR A 19 16.52 -1.19 -3.45
CA THR A 19 15.24 -1.86 -3.66
C THR A 19 14.69 -2.45 -2.36
N GLU A 20 15.54 -3.12 -1.56
CA GLU A 20 15.11 -3.68 -0.29
C GLU A 20 14.75 -2.59 0.72
N ARG A 21 15.46 -1.45 0.67
CA ARG A 21 15.12 -0.27 1.48
C ARG A 21 13.77 0.32 1.07
N LEU A 22 13.50 0.48 -0.21
CA LEU A 22 12.22 0.96 -0.72
C LEU A 22 11.06 0.04 -0.34
N ARG A 23 11.25 -1.28 -0.43
CA ARG A 23 10.27 -2.28 0.02
C ARG A 23 9.96 -2.17 1.51
N PHE A 24 10.98 -1.92 2.33
CA PHE A 24 10.75 -1.70 3.76
C PHE A 24 9.84 -0.48 3.98
N PHE A 25 10.08 0.64 3.30
CA PHE A 25 9.25 1.84 3.42
C PHE A 25 7.82 1.63 2.86
N GLU A 26 7.66 0.86 1.78
CA GLU A 26 6.33 0.46 1.30
C GLU A 26 5.56 -0.32 2.39
N ARG A 27 6.20 -1.33 2.99
CA ARG A 27 5.59 -2.12 4.07
C ARG A 27 5.32 -1.30 5.31
N LEU A 28 6.19 -0.36 5.64
CA LEU A 28 5.97 0.58 6.74
C LEU A 28 4.72 1.44 6.50
N ALA A 29 4.58 1.99 5.28
CA ALA A 29 3.42 2.83 4.92
C ALA A 29 2.09 2.08 5.03
N ASP A 30 2.06 0.81 4.61
CA ASP A 30 0.85 -0.03 4.57
C ASP A 30 0.59 -0.80 5.88
N ALA A 31 1.54 -0.84 6.82
CA ALA A 31 1.37 -1.53 8.09
C ALA A 31 0.38 -0.78 9.00
N GLU A 32 -0.46 -1.53 9.71
CA GLU A 32 -1.14 -1.03 10.90
C GLU A 32 -0.12 -0.96 12.04
N LEU A 33 -0.03 0.21 12.68
CA LEU A 33 0.91 0.50 13.76
C LEU A 33 0.17 1.02 14.99
N PHE A 34 0.56 0.54 16.15
CA PHE A 34 0.07 0.97 17.46
C PHE A 34 0.98 2.07 17.99
N LEU A 35 0.57 3.32 17.77
CA LEU A 35 1.30 4.52 18.19
C LEU A 35 1.11 4.75 19.69
N LEU A 36 2.21 4.80 20.45
CA LEU A 36 2.16 5.03 21.90
C LEU A 36 1.78 6.47 22.19
N LEU A 37 0.78 6.64 23.09
CA LEU A 37 0.25 7.94 23.51
C LEU A 37 0.59 8.22 24.97
N THR A 38 0.54 9.50 25.35
CA THR A 38 0.67 9.94 26.75
C THR A 38 -0.64 9.79 27.53
N GLU A 39 -1.78 9.82 26.83
CA GLU A 39 -3.12 9.76 27.40
C GLU A 39 -4.10 9.11 26.43
N GLU A 40 -5.23 8.62 26.92
CA GLU A 40 -6.31 8.07 26.10
C GLU A 40 -6.83 9.11 25.11
N VAL A 41 -7.24 8.63 23.92
CA VAL A 41 -7.78 9.48 22.86
C VAL A 41 -9.05 10.15 23.33
N THR A 42 -9.08 11.48 23.28
CA THR A 42 -10.25 12.28 23.63
C THR A 42 -10.66 13.14 22.43
N GLY A 43 -11.78 12.80 21.81
CA GLY A 43 -12.22 13.44 20.55
C GLY A 43 -11.25 13.19 19.41
N ASP A 44 -10.91 14.24 18.64
CA ASP A 44 -10.06 14.16 17.45
C ASP A 44 -8.57 14.45 17.72
N ARG A 45 -8.17 14.52 19.01
CA ARG A 45 -6.79 14.83 19.39
C ARG A 45 -6.03 13.57 19.76
N LEU A 46 -4.84 13.46 19.18
CA LEU A 46 -3.83 12.47 19.54
C LEU A 46 -2.69 13.16 20.27
N SER A 47 -2.25 12.59 21.40
CA SER A 47 -1.11 13.07 22.17
C SER A 47 -0.01 11.99 22.17
N PRO A 48 0.83 11.89 21.07
CA PRO A 48 1.89 10.90 21.01
C PRO A 48 2.93 11.12 22.12
N SER A 49 3.46 10.03 22.67
CA SER A 49 4.62 10.08 23.57
C SER A 49 5.88 10.39 22.76
N ILE A 50 6.51 11.53 23.05
CA ILE A 50 7.73 11.97 22.39
C ILE A 50 8.93 11.64 23.29
N PHE A 51 9.94 11.03 22.72
CA PHE A 51 11.18 10.65 23.37
C PHE A 51 12.35 11.44 22.78
N ASP A 52 13.09 12.13 23.64
CA ASP A 52 14.31 12.83 23.26
C ASP A 52 15.49 11.87 23.33
N THR A 53 16.27 11.80 22.27
CA THR A 53 17.49 10.98 22.17
C THR A 53 18.65 11.83 21.64
N SER A 54 19.88 11.28 21.63
CA SER A 54 21.03 11.92 20.97
C SER A 54 20.83 12.14 19.48
N ASP A 55 19.98 11.32 18.84
CA ASP A 55 19.76 11.31 17.41
C ASP A 55 18.52 12.11 16.98
N GLY A 56 17.84 12.76 17.95
CA GLY A 56 16.66 13.57 17.71
C GLY A 56 15.46 13.15 18.56
N ARG A 57 14.30 13.66 18.17
CA ARG A 57 13.02 13.36 18.82
C ARG A 57 12.29 12.27 18.04
N PHE A 58 11.70 11.33 18.77
CA PHE A 58 10.98 10.22 18.17
C PHE A 58 9.66 9.96 18.90
N VAL A 59 8.63 9.58 18.14
CA VAL A 59 7.47 8.87 18.67
C VAL A 59 7.70 7.37 18.52
N LEU A 60 7.03 6.55 19.33
CA LEU A 60 7.17 5.10 19.27
C LEU A 60 5.92 4.45 18.73
N ALA A 61 6.09 3.50 17.80
CA ALA A 61 5.01 2.68 17.31
C ALA A 61 5.44 1.22 17.14
N PHE A 62 4.45 0.34 17.22
CA PHE A 62 4.64 -1.11 17.20
C PHE A 62 3.67 -1.73 16.18
N ASP A 63 4.12 -2.72 15.43
CA ASP A 63 3.27 -3.39 14.43
C ASP A 63 2.42 -4.52 15.02
N ARG A 64 2.43 -4.65 16.37
CA ARG A 64 1.55 -5.51 17.16
C ARG A 64 1.28 -4.90 18.52
N GLU A 65 0.07 -5.06 19.00
CA GLU A 65 -0.32 -4.62 20.35
C GLU A 65 0.50 -5.32 21.44
N GLU A 66 0.82 -6.62 21.26
CA GLU A 66 1.64 -7.37 22.21
C GLU A 66 3.07 -6.80 22.32
N ARG A 67 3.62 -6.21 21.22
CA ARG A 67 4.92 -5.55 21.25
C ARG A 67 4.87 -4.23 22.01
N LEU A 68 3.79 -3.46 21.84
CA LEU A 68 3.55 -2.26 22.63
C LEU A 68 3.47 -2.60 24.11
N THR A 69 2.64 -3.58 24.48
CA THR A 69 2.48 -4.02 25.87
C THR A 69 3.79 -4.55 26.47
N ALA A 70 4.60 -5.25 25.66
CA ALA A 70 5.91 -5.73 26.11
C ALA A 70 6.89 -4.58 26.36
N PHE A 71 6.84 -3.51 25.55
CA PHE A 71 7.69 -2.33 25.72
C PHE A 71 7.31 -1.52 26.98
N THR A 72 5.99 -1.34 27.21
CA THR A 72 5.48 -0.54 28.33
C THR A 72 5.36 -1.32 29.63
N GLU A 73 5.65 -2.62 29.61
CA GLU A 73 5.51 -3.55 30.74
C GLU A 73 4.08 -3.61 31.30
N GLY A 74 3.08 -3.22 30.52
CA GLY A 74 1.66 -3.21 30.91
C GLY A 74 0.78 -2.45 29.93
N PRO A 75 -0.53 -2.30 30.25
CA PRO A 75 -1.45 -1.51 29.45
C PRO A 75 -1.02 -0.05 29.35
N ALA A 76 -1.04 0.50 28.14
CA ALA A 76 -0.74 1.90 27.88
C ALA A 76 -1.70 2.46 26.81
N PRO A 77 -1.99 3.77 26.81
CA PRO A 77 -2.79 4.40 25.77
C PRO A 77 -2.10 4.28 24.40
N TYR A 78 -2.87 3.96 23.35
CA TYR A 78 -2.36 3.93 21.99
C TYR A 78 -3.43 4.33 20.96
N ALA A 79 -2.99 4.63 19.75
CA ALA A 79 -3.84 4.75 18.57
C ALA A 79 -3.36 3.78 17.48
N ALA A 80 -4.29 3.01 16.92
CA ALA A 80 -4.02 2.16 15.76
C ALA A 80 -4.15 3.01 14.48
N LEU A 81 -3.04 3.21 13.78
CA LEU A 81 -2.94 4.05 12.58
C LEU A 81 -2.12 3.32 11.51
N SER A 82 -2.37 3.62 10.24
CA SER A 82 -1.44 3.19 9.19
C SER A 82 -0.13 3.95 9.26
N GLY A 83 0.97 3.32 8.83
CA GLY A 83 2.26 4.00 8.77
C GLY A 83 2.23 5.25 7.91
N ARG A 84 1.43 5.26 6.81
CA ARG A 84 1.21 6.47 5.99
C ARG A 84 0.55 7.61 6.75
N ALA A 85 -0.41 7.31 7.61
CA ALA A 85 -1.07 8.32 8.43
C ALA A 85 -0.09 8.91 9.46
N ILE A 86 0.76 8.07 10.06
CA ILE A 86 1.80 8.52 10.98
C ILE A 86 2.83 9.39 10.24
N ALA A 87 3.29 8.98 9.05
CA ALA A 87 4.23 9.76 8.25
C ALA A 87 3.66 11.14 7.90
N GLY A 88 2.41 11.21 7.42
CA GLY A 88 1.74 12.47 7.13
C GLY A 88 1.54 13.35 8.37
N MET A 89 1.17 12.74 9.51
CA MET A 89 1.01 13.46 10.77
C MET A 89 2.33 14.08 11.27
N LEU A 90 3.46 13.40 11.08
CA LEU A 90 4.78 13.85 11.53
C LEU A 90 5.52 14.72 10.52
N ASN A 91 5.03 14.80 9.27
CA ASN A 91 5.65 15.61 8.22
C ASN A 91 5.78 17.08 8.67
N GLY A 92 6.99 17.63 8.54
CA GLY A 92 7.32 19.01 8.95
C GLY A 92 7.48 19.24 10.46
N GLN A 93 7.38 18.22 11.32
CA GLN A 93 7.50 18.37 12.79
C GLN A 93 8.91 18.11 13.34
N ASP A 94 9.84 17.67 12.50
CA ASP A 94 11.19 17.24 12.91
C ASP A 94 11.17 16.17 14.02
N ILE A 95 10.26 15.20 13.85
CA ILE A 95 10.08 14.06 14.74
C ILE A 95 10.15 12.79 13.91
N GLY A 96 11.03 11.87 14.32
CA GLY A 96 11.17 10.54 13.73
C GLY A 96 10.23 9.51 14.34
N LEU A 97 10.32 8.27 13.85
CA LEU A 97 9.54 7.12 14.32
C LEU A 97 10.49 6.03 14.84
N GLY A 98 10.36 5.67 16.11
CA GLY A 98 10.95 4.47 16.68
C GLY A 98 10.00 3.29 16.49
N LEU A 99 10.39 2.37 15.62
CA LEU A 99 9.60 1.19 15.28
C LEU A 99 10.06 0.00 16.13
N ASN A 100 9.15 -0.68 16.84
CA ASN A 100 9.38 -1.94 17.56
C ASN A 100 10.61 -1.94 18.49
N LEU A 101 11.00 -0.78 19.04
CA LEU A 101 12.23 -0.64 19.82
C LEU A 101 12.23 -1.55 21.04
N GLY A 102 13.33 -2.29 21.23
CA GLY A 102 13.54 -3.16 22.38
C GLY A 102 12.72 -4.45 22.42
N VAL A 103 11.78 -4.67 21.48
CA VAL A 103 10.82 -5.78 21.54
C VAL A 103 10.80 -6.69 20.31
N ALA A 104 11.51 -6.34 19.25
CA ALA A 104 11.62 -7.16 18.05
C ALA A 104 12.95 -6.99 17.35
N ALA A 105 13.32 -7.98 16.51
CA ALA A 105 14.49 -7.89 15.64
C ALA A 105 14.34 -6.80 14.55
N SER A 106 13.11 -6.39 14.26
CA SER A 106 12.77 -5.27 13.38
C SER A 106 12.79 -3.90 14.07
N ALA A 107 13.47 -3.79 15.22
CA ALA A 107 13.67 -2.50 15.88
C ALA A 107 14.47 -1.55 14.98
N PHE A 108 13.88 -0.41 14.66
CA PHE A 108 14.46 0.54 13.73
C PHE A 108 14.08 1.99 14.06
N LEU A 109 15.05 2.90 13.96
CA LEU A 109 14.81 4.34 14.06
C LEU A 109 14.68 4.92 12.66
N VAL A 110 13.49 5.40 12.32
CA VAL A 110 13.21 6.11 11.07
C VAL A 110 13.39 7.60 11.32
N PRO A 111 14.40 8.25 10.74
CA PRO A 111 14.64 9.68 10.94
C PRO A 111 13.49 10.54 10.39
N ALA A 112 13.31 11.75 10.93
CA ALA A 112 12.29 12.69 10.48
C ALA A 112 12.36 12.98 8.97
N GLY A 113 13.57 13.14 8.41
CA GLY A 113 13.74 13.34 6.98
C GLY A 113 13.30 12.15 6.12
N ALA A 114 13.42 10.93 6.62
CA ALA A 114 12.93 9.75 5.90
C ALA A 114 11.39 9.64 5.95
N LEU A 115 10.76 10.06 7.05
CA LEU A 115 9.30 10.16 7.15
C LEU A 115 8.74 11.26 6.25
N ALA A 116 9.40 12.42 6.17
CA ALA A 116 9.02 13.49 5.26
C ALA A 116 9.09 13.02 3.81
N TRP A 117 10.20 12.38 3.41
CA TRP A 117 10.33 11.79 2.08
C TRP A 117 9.21 10.77 1.80
N LEU A 118 8.88 9.91 2.77
CA LEU A 118 7.81 8.91 2.64
C LEU A 118 6.45 9.59 2.44
N SER A 119 6.14 10.60 3.25
CA SER A 119 4.90 11.38 3.13
C SER A 119 4.78 12.04 1.76
N ASP A 120 5.82 12.75 1.32
CA ASP A 120 5.83 13.44 0.02
C ASP A 120 5.69 12.45 -1.14
N THR A 121 6.34 11.28 -1.03
CA THR A 121 6.25 10.20 -2.02
C THR A 121 4.83 9.63 -2.13
N LEU A 122 4.15 9.45 -0.99
CA LEU A 122 2.78 8.92 -0.95
C LEU A 122 1.72 9.95 -1.38
N GLU A 123 2.01 11.23 -1.27
CA GLU A 123 1.14 12.33 -1.73
C GLU A 123 1.29 12.61 -3.23
N ALA A 124 2.41 12.21 -3.85
CA ALA A 124 2.65 12.37 -5.28
C ALA A 124 1.68 11.50 -6.10
N GLY A 125 0.60 12.10 -6.58
CA GLY A 125 -0.37 11.43 -7.43
C GLY A 125 0.11 11.27 -8.87
N PRO A 126 -0.42 10.29 -9.63
CA PRO A 126 -0.11 10.13 -11.04
C PRO A 126 -0.68 11.29 -11.86
N GLU A 127 0.01 11.65 -12.94
CA GLU A 127 -0.50 12.62 -13.91
C GLU A 127 -1.60 12.00 -14.77
N GLU A 128 -2.69 12.74 -14.98
CA GLU A 128 -3.76 12.31 -15.90
C GLU A 128 -3.45 12.75 -17.32
N PHE A 129 -3.55 11.82 -18.28
CA PHE A 129 -3.46 12.12 -19.70
C PHE A 129 -4.45 11.28 -20.49
N VAL A 130 -4.82 11.74 -21.69
CA VAL A 130 -5.78 11.05 -22.57
C VAL A 130 -5.04 10.59 -23.83
N GLU A 131 -4.65 9.33 -23.88
CA GLU A 131 -4.05 8.72 -25.06
C GLU A 131 -4.65 7.32 -25.28
N ARG A 132 -4.86 6.93 -26.53
CA ARG A 132 -5.40 5.61 -26.86
C ARG A 132 -4.33 4.75 -27.49
N PRO A 133 -4.08 3.53 -26.99
CA PRO A 133 -3.15 2.62 -27.63
C PRO A 133 -3.65 2.15 -29.00
N GLU A 134 -2.75 2.09 -29.97
CA GLU A 134 -3.03 1.53 -31.30
C GLU A 134 -2.97 0.00 -31.31
N HIS A 135 -2.01 -0.56 -30.56
CA HIS A 135 -1.79 -2.00 -30.44
C HIS A 135 -1.75 -2.46 -28.99
N ILE A 136 -2.27 -3.67 -28.76
CA ILE A 136 -2.26 -4.35 -27.47
C ILE A 136 -1.68 -5.74 -27.69
N ALA A 137 -0.69 -6.11 -26.86
CA ALA A 137 0.02 -7.38 -26.89
C ALA A 137 0.21 -7.95 -25.47
N PRO A 138 0.56 -9.24 -25.33
CA PRO A 138 0.95 -9.78 -24.03
C PRO A 138 2.11 -8.98 -23.41
N PRO A 139 2.13 -8.79 -22.08
CA PRO A 139 3.20 -8.04 -21.43
C PRO A 139 4.52 -8.81 -21.55
N THR A 140 5.57 -8.12 -21.95
CA THR A 140 6.92 -8.67 -22.07
C THR A 140 7.94 -7.70 -21.52
N GLY A 141 9.07 -8.22 -20.99
CA GLY A 141 10.17 -7.37 -20.53
C GLY A 141 9.95 -6.68 -19.18
N LEU A 142 8.88 -7.00 -18.47
CA LEU A 142 8.66 -6.48 -17.12
C LEU A 142 9.43 -7.33 -16.10
N PRO A 143 10.10 -6.69 -15.11
CA PRO A 143 10.73 -7.39 -14.00
C PRO A 143 9.69 -8.15 -13.17
N GLU A 144 10.04 -9.37 -12.75
CA GLU A 144 9.16 -10.20 -11.89
C GLU A 144 8.79 -9.48 -10.58
N GLN A 145 9.70 -8.68 -10.05
CA GLN A 145 9.49 -7.87 -8.85
C GLN A 145 8.35 -6.87 -9.00
N LEU A 146 8.22 -6.22 -10.17
CA LEU A 146 7.11 -5.30 -10.43
C LEU A 146 5.77 -6.04 -10.49
N VAL A 147 5.74 -7.19 -11.19
CA VAL A 147 4.52 -8.01 -11.29
C VAL A 147 4.08 -8.50 -9.92
N THR A 148 5.03 -8.94 -9.08
CA THR A 148 4.76 -9.37 -7.69
C THR A 148 4.30 -8.20 -6.82
N GLY A 149 4.89 -7.00 -7.00
CA GLY A 149 4.47 -5.78 -6.30
C GLY A 149 3.03 -5.40 -6.64
N ILE A 150 2.68 -5.41 -7.93
CA ILE A 150 1.30 -5.17 -8.39
C ILE A 150 0.35 -6.19 -7.76
N ASP A 151 0.64 -7.49 -7.82
CA ASP A 151 -0.21 -8.54 -7.25
C ASP A 151 -0.44 -8.34 -5.76
N THR A 152 0.63 -8.06 -5.02
CA THR A 152 0.57 -7.79 -3.57
C THR A 152 -0.29 -6.56 -3.25
N LYS A 153 -0.11 -5.48 -4.00
CA LYS A 153 -0.87 -4.23 -3.79
C LYS A 153 -2.34 -4.41 -4.13
N LEU A 154 -2.65 -5.08 -5.23
CA LEU A 154 -4.02 -5.37 -5.65
C LEU A 154 -4.75 -6.33 -4.70
N ALA A 155 -4.04 -7.21 -3.99
CA ALA A 155 -4.62 -8.05 -2.94
C ALA A 155 -5.23 -7.24 -1.78
N SER A 156 -4.75 -6.02 -1.54
CA SER A 156 -5.31 -5.09 -0.54
C SER A 156 -6.46 -4.22 -1.09
N ALA A 157 -6.62 -4.12 -2.42
CA ALA A 157 -7.60 -3.26 -3.10
C ALA A 157 -9.01 -3.89 -3.16
N ARG A 158 -9.48 -4.45 -2.03
CA ARG A 158 -10.76 -5.15 -1.95
C ARG A 158 -11.93 -4.27 -2.35
N GLY A 159 -12.70 -4.73 -3.33
CA GLY A 159 -13.95 -4.08 -3.76
C GLY A 159 -13.74 -2.81 -4.60
N LEU A 160 -12.50 -2.40 -4.90
CA LEU A 160 -12.25 -1.19 -5.68
C LEU A 160 -12.38 -1.40 -7.18
N ALA A 161 -12.15 -2.62 -7.68
CA ALA A 161 -12.45 -3.03 -9.06
C ALA A 161 -12.72 -4.53 -9.08
N ARG A 162 -13.21 -5.04 -10.21
CA ARG A 162 -13.44 -6.48 -10.37
C ARG A 162 -12.14 -7.22 -10.66
N MET A 163 -11.36 -6.71 -11.62
CA MET A 163 -10.10 -7.29 -12.07
C MET A 163 -9.24 -6.24 -12.79
N ALA A 164 -7.97 -6.57 -13.02
CA ALA A 164 -7.10 -5.79 -13.87
C ALA A 164 -6.38 -6.68 -14.89
N TYR A 165 -5.96 -6.09 -16.02
CA TYR A 165 -5.14 -6.73 -17.05
C TYR A 165 -3.90 -5.89 -17.30
N LEU A 166 -2.73 -6.51 -17.17
CA LEU A 166 -1.46 -5.92 -17.55
C LEU A 166 -1.14 -6.32 -18.99
N VAL A 167 -0.89 -5.34 -19.84
CA VAL A 167 -0.60 -5.52 -21.27
C VAL A 167 0.58 -4.68 -21.71
N ALA A 168 1.29 -5.12 -22.75
CA ALA A 168 2.13 -4.23 -23.55
C ALA A 168 1.26 -3.43 -24.50
N VAL A 169 1.57 -2.16 -24.68
CA VAL A 169 0.87 -1.25 -25.59
C VAL A 169 1.83 -0.54 -26.52
N THR A 170 1.32 -0.13 -27.68
CA THR A 170 2.01 0.79 -28.57
C THR A 170 1.09 1.98 -28.80
N TYR A 171 1.59 3.16 -28.53
CA TYR A 171 0.89 4.42 -28.72
C TYR A 171 1.16 5.03 -30.10
N PRO A 172 0.41 6.06 -30.51
CA PRO A 172 0.67 6.79 -31.74
C PRO A 172 2.13 7.21 -31.88
N GLY A 173 2.67 7.10 -33.09
CA GLY A 173 4.09 7.33 -33.33
C GLY A 173 5.02 6.18 -32.95
N GLY A 174 4.48 5.01 -32.61
CA GLY A 174 5.25 3.80 -32.33
C GLY A 174 5.88 3.76 -30.91
N ARG A 175 5.46 4.62 -29.99
CA ARG A 175 5.96 4.66 -28.63
C ARG A 175 5.50 3.42 -27.84
N PRO A 176 6.44 2.54 -27.40
CA PRO A 176 6.08 1.38 -26.60
C PRO A 176 5.82 1.78 -25.16
N GLY A 177 4.97 1.02 -24.47
CA GLY A 177 4.67 1.17 -23.05
C GLY A 177 3.97 -0.07 -22.50
N HIS A 178 3.59 0.02 -21.24
CA HIS A 178 2.74 -0.97 -20.57
C HIS A 178 1.50 -0.27 -20.02
N MET A 179 0.41 -1.00 -19.91
CA MET A 179 -0.83 -0.48 -19.34
C MET A 179 -1.44 -1.51 -18.39
N LEU A 180 -1.76 -1.07 -17.18
CA LEU A 180 -2.59 -1.81 -16.25
C LEU A 180 -4.04 -1.30 -16.38
N ALA A 181 -4.87 -2.11 -16.99
CA ALA A 181 -6.25 -1.77 -17.32
C ALA A 181 -7.20 -2.38 -16.29
N PHE A 182 -7.83 -1.55 -15.46
CA PHE A 182 -8.87 -1.98 -14.51
C PHE A 182 -10.22 -2.13 -15.19
N ILE A 183 -10.91 -3.23 -14.89
CA ILE A 183 -12.25 -3.54 -15.43
C ILE A 183 -13.28 -3.43 -14.31
N ALA A 184 -14.37 -2.72 -14.59
CA ALA A 184 -15.43 -2.44 -13.64
C ALA A 184 -14.91 -1.81 -12.33
N PRO A 185 -14.24 -0.66 -12.40
CA PRO A 185 -13.87 0.05 -11.17
C PRO A 185 -15.14 0.45 -10.42
N THR A 186 -15.06 0.46 -9.09
CA THR A 186 -16.13 1.05 -8.27
C THR A 186 -16.10 2.56 -8.48
N PRO A 187 -17.25 3.22 -8.70
CA PRO A 187 -17.28 4.67 -8.93
C PRO A 187 -16.54 5.44 -7.83
N GLY A 188 -15.59 6.29 -8.25
CA GLY A 188 -14.75 7.07 -7.35
C GLY A 188 -13.49 6.36 -6.82
N ALA A 189 -13.25 5.10 -7.21
CA ALA A 189 -12.05 4.36 -6.82
C ALA A 189 -10.85 4.57 -7.75
N GLU A 190 -11.06 5.23 -8.90
CA GLU A 190 -10.05 5.38 -9.95
C GLU A 190 -8.78 6.03 -9.43
N GLY A 191 -8.89 7.15 -8.70
CA GLY A 191 -7.75 7.85 -8.12
C GLY A 191 -6.98 6.98 -7.10
N ALA A 192 -7.69 6.26 -6.24
CA ALA A 192 -7.06 5.36 -5.26
C ALA A 192 -6.31 4.20 -5.93
N LEU A 193 -6.88 3.62 -7.00
CA LEU A 193 -6.23 2.56 -7.76
C LEU A 193 -5.01 3.07 -8.53
N ALA A 194 -5.09 4.25 -9.15
CA ALA A 194 -3.98 4.87 -9.85
C ALA A 194 -2.83 5.20 -8.89
N ASN A 195 -3.12 5.79 -7.73
CA ASN A 195 -2.13 6.07 -6.69
C ASN A 195 -1.46 4.78 -6.19
N ALA A 196 -2.25 3.71 -5.94
CA ALA A 196 -1.70 2.43 -5.49
C ALA A 196 -0.67 1.85 -6.48
N ILE A 197 -0.89 1.99 -7.79
CA ILE A 197 0.05 1.53 -8.81
C ILE A 197 1.25 2.47 -8.94
N SER A 198 1.06 3.77 -8.81
CA SER A 198 2.17 4.74 -8.74
C SER A 198 3.12 4.41 -7.58
N GLU A 199 2.58 4.09 -6.40
CA GLU A 199 3.36 3.65 -5.24
C GLU A 199 4.18 2.38 -5.57
N VAL A 200 3.57 1.36 -6.20
CA VAL A 200 4.29 0.14 -6.61
C VAL A 200 5.47 0.47 -7.53
N LEU A 201 5.31 1.39 -8.48
CA LEU A 201 6.39 1.82 -9.36
C LEU A 201 7.53 2.46 -8.58
N VAL A 202 7.23 3.43 -7.72
CA VAL A 202 8.23 4.14 -6.92
C VAL A 202 8.97 3.18 -5.99
N PHE A 203 8.24 2.33 -5.26
CA PHE A 203 8.84 1.44 -4.28
C PHE A 203 9.47 0.17 -4.89
N SER A 204 9.22 -0.14 -6.17
CA SER A 204 9.94 -1.22 -6.86
C SER A 204 11.39 -0.86 -7.16
N GLY A 205 11.76 0.43 -7.10
CA GLY A 205 13.10 0.90 -7.49
C GLY A 205 13.46 0.65 -8.96
N ILE A 206 12.45 0.28 -9.75
CA ILE A 206 12.64 -0.02 -11.16
C ILE A 206 12.33 1.26 -11.92
N GLU A 207 13.29 1.72 -12.73
CA GLU A 207 13.00 2.64 -13.83
C GLU A 207 12.16 1.87 -14.87
N ALA A 208 10.96 1.47 -14.46
CA ALA A 208 10.02 0.89 -15.39
C ALA A 208 9.67 1.99 -16.40
N GLY A 209 9.94 1.72 -17.65
CA GLY A 209 9.36 2.51 -18.71
C GLY A 209 7.86 2.67 -18.43
N THR A 210 7.25 3.71 -18.91
CA THR A 210 5.87 4.13 -18.56
C THR A 210 4.91 2.96 -18.38
N LEU A 211 4.41 2.78 -17.17
CA LEU A 211 3.27 1.93 -16.88
C LEU A 211 2.05 2.83 -16.66
N ASP A 212 1.18 2.85 -17.64
CA ASP A 212 -0.03 3.65 -17.60
C ASP A 212 -1.14 2.90 -16.87
N VAL A 213 -2.04 3.62 -16.22
CA VAL A 213 -3.24 3.07 -15.59
C VAL A 213 -4.48 3.55 -16.36
N ALA A 214 -5.38 2.61 -16.69
CA ALA A 214 -6.61 2.94 -17.40
C ALA A 214 -7.81 2.19 -16.81
N PHE A 215 -9.01 2.75 -17.01
CA PHE A 215 -10.26 2.25 -16.43
C PHE A 215 -11.29 2.01 -17.52
N PHE A 216 -11.92 0.83 -17.50
CA PHE A 216 -12.86 0.41 -18.54
C PHE A 216 -14.10 -0.25 -17.93
N ALA A 217 -15.25 -0.03 -18.60
CA ALA A 217 -16.44 -0.81 -18.33
C ALA A 217 -16.28 -2.23 -18.91
N PRO A 218 -16.91 -3.25 -18.33
CA PRO A 218 -16.90 -4.62 -18.87
C PRO A 218 -17.47 -4.71 -20.30
N THR A 219 -18.32 -3.75 -20.68
CA THR A 219 -18.96 -3.67 -22.00
C THR A 219 -18.12 -2.95 -23.05
N ASP A 220 -16.99 -2.35 -22.66
CA ASP A 220 -16.13 -1.64 -23.59
C ASP A 220 -15.49 -2.62 -24.59
N PRO A 221 -15.45 -2.28 -25.88
CA PRO A 221 -14.87 -3.17 -26.91
C PRO A 221 -13.41 -3.56 -26.67
N ILE A 222 -12.67 -2.72 -25.94
CA ILE A 222 -11.28 -2.98 -25.58
C ILE A 222 -11.15 -4.11 -24.54
N ALA A 223 -12.17 -4.31 -23.68
CA ALA A 223 -12.13 -5.31 -22.60
C ALA A 223 -11.89 -6.73 -23.14
N ALA A 224 -12.46 -7.07 -24.29
CA ALA A 224 -12.25 -8.37 -24.92
C ALA A 224 -10.79 -8.56 -25.41
N LYS A 225 -10.15 -7.50 -25.90
CA LYS A 225 -8.74 -7.53 -26.32
C LYS A 225 -7.82 -7.66 -25.12
N LEU A 226 -8.11 -6.92 -24.04
CA LEU A 226 -7.40 -6.99 -22.78
C LEU A 226 -7.46 -8.41 -22.18
N ALA A 227 -8.64 -9.03 -22.14
CA ALA A 227 -8.83 -10.39 -21.66
C ALA A 227 -8.10 -11.44 -22.52
N LYS A 228 -7.91 -11.18 -23.82
CA LYS A 228 -7.21 -12.10 -24.72
C LYS A 228 -5.69 -12.06 -24.57
N HIS A 229 -5.12 -10.90 -24.31
CA HIS A 229 -3.68 -10.66 -24.35
C HIS A 229 -3.06 -10.35 -23.00
N GLY A 230 -3.85 -9.90 -22.01
CA GLY A 230 -3.35 -9.41 -20.73
C GLY A 230 -3.04 -10.49 -19.71
N LEU A 231 -2.03 -10.23 -18.88
CA LEU A 231 -1.84 -10.93 -17.62
C LEU A 231 -2.93 -10.44 -16.66
N ARG A 232 -3.74 -11.36 -16.18
CA ARG A 232 -4.92 -11.06 -15.37
C ARG A 232 -4.58 -11.05 -13.87
N PHE A 233 -5.14 -10.06 -13.16
CA PHE A 233 -5.20 -9.98 -11.72
C PHE A 233 -6.66 -9.90 -11.27
N ASP A 234 -7.06 -10.78 -10.36
CA ASP A 234 -8.39 -10.76 -9.75
C ASP A 234 -8.34 -10.01 -8.43
N LEU A 235 -9.08 -8.91 -8.29
CA LEU A 235 -9.13 -8.18 -7.03
C LEU A 235 -10.11 -8.86 -6.06
N PRO A 236 -9.81 -8.90 -4.74
CA PRO A 236 -10.72 -9.46 -3.75
C PRO A 236 -12.05 -8.70 -3.76
N GLN A 237 -13.15 -9.43 -3.79
CA GLN A 237 -14.48 -8.82 -3.78
C GLN A 237 -15.01 -8.68 -2.35
N VAL A 238 -15.81 -7.66 -2.10
CA VAL A 238 -16.58 -7.53 -0.87
C VAL A 238 -17.72 -8.54 -0.95
N GLU A 239 -17.71 -9.55 -0.08
CA GLU A 239 -18.86 -10.44 0.04
C GLU A 239 -20.07 -9.62 0.48
N ALA A 240 -21.13 -9.63 -0.33
CA ALA A 240 -22.40 -9.03 0.07
C ALA A 240 -22.88 -9.74 1.35
N MET A 241 -22.94 -8.99 2.45
CA MET A 241 -23.45 -9.52 3.72
C MET A 241 -24.91 -9.94 3.50
N LYS A 242 -25.15 -11.25 3.42
CA LYS A 242 -26.52 -11.77 3.34
C LYS A 242 -27.19 -11.49 4.66
N PRO A 243 -28.33 -10.77 4.68
CA PRO A 243 -29.05 -10.53 5.92
C PRO A 243 -29.38 -11.88 6.61
N PRO A 244 -29.32 -11.96 7.95
CA PRO A 244 -29.72 -13.17 8.66
C PRO A 244 -31.14 -13.58 8.27
N GLY A 245 -31.31 -14.82 7.81
CA GLY A 245 -32.62 -15.34 7.35
C GLY A 245 -32.89 -15.28 5.85
N SER A 246 -31.96 -14.79 5.01
CA SER A 246 -32.15 -14.74 3.54
C SER A 246 -31.81 -16.05 2.81
N ASP A 247 -31.44 -17.12 3.51
CA ASP A 247 -31.20 -18.43 2.91
C ASP A 247 -32.52 -19.22 2.92
N PRO A 248 -33.18 -19.43 1.76
CA PRO A 248 -34.48 -20.13 1.69
C PRO A 248 -34.36 -21.61 2.04
N THR A 249 -33.15 -22.15 2.15
CA THR A 249 -32.90 -23.57 2.49
C THR A 249 -32.68 -23.80 3.98
N LYS A 250 -32.55 -22.74 4.79
CA LYS A 250 -32.39 -22.82 6.25
C LYS A 250 -33.55 -22.12 6.96
N PRO A 251 -34.37 -22.86 7.72
CA PRO A 251 -35.43 -22.22 8.52
C PRO A 251 -34.82 -21.24 9.52
N PRO A 252 -35.46 -20.07 9.76
CA PRO A 252 -35.01 -19.09 10.73
C PRO A 252 -34.93 -19.74 12.13
N LYS A 253 -33.79 -19.64 12.79
CA LYS A 253 -33.67 -20.02 14.21
C LYS A 253 -34.36 -18.94 15.03
N LEU A 254 -35.57 -19.20 15.45
CA LEU A 254 -36.24 -18.44 16.48
C LEU A 254 -35.49 -18.67 17.81
N ARG A 255 -35.02 -17.60 18.44
CA ARG A 255 -34.58 -17.57 19.82
C ARG A 255 -35.69 -17.07 20.68
#